data_e20714e5b289c2deb8238120a1e8144a
#
_entry.id   e20714e5b289c2deb8238120a1e8144a
#
_cell.length_a   1.000
_cell.length_b   1.000
_cell.length_c   1.000
_cell.angle_alpha   90.00
_cell.angle_beta   90.00
_cell.angle_gamma   90.00
#
_symmetry.space_group_name_H-M   'P 1'
#
loop_
_entity.id
_entity.type
_entity.pdbx_description
1 polymer ?
#
loop_
_entity_poly.entity_id
_entity_poly.type
_entity_poly.pdbx_seq_one_letter_code
_entity_poly.pdbx_strand_id
1 'polypeptide(L)'
;NTKVFAYVRPDGVWFLVRHGDPFKREGAIGERGESVGVYYWPEKFDVLALDPTEGELRINARNKGEKKAYRTIFGRHLYGDDGFFGGEDKYTLEPLREKGEDALTPVEGIEQVVLVEVDFYRGGSFHEREIRKADDVFGAYRARNKQFPAKAPITKACFRVTFSDSETPRTVTIKPPNVAQYTRDADSVIVETWLKARGFIVTKGQAPREATVRAVLAGV
;
A
#
# COMPACT_ATOMS: atom_id res chain seq x y z
N ASN A 1 -22.38 -3.45 15.14
CA ASN A 1 -21.86 -2.35 15.98
C ASN A 1 -20.52 -1.82 15.43
N THR A 2 -20.62 -1.01 14.38
CA THR A 2 -19.45 -0.31 13.82
C THR A 2 -19.47 1.13 14.31
N LYS A 3 -18.30 1.68 14.66
CA LYS A 3 -18.12 3.08 15.01
C LYS A 3 -16.97 3.66 14.21
N VAL A 4 -17.17 4.84 13.65
CA VAL A 4 -16.16 5.58 12.87
C VAL A 4 -15.75 6.81 13.67
N PHE A 5 -14.46 7.00 13.82
CA PHE A 5 -13.87 8.22 14.38
C PHE A 5 -13.11 8.91 13.27
N ALA A 6 -13.28 10.21 13.12
CA ALA A 6 -12.60 10.99 12.11
C ALA A 6 -11.61 11.98 12.76
N TYR A 7 -10.44 12.12 12.14
CA TYR A 7 -9.37 12.99 12.61
C TYR A 7 -8.83 13.81 11.43
N VAL A 8 -8.96 15.12 11.51
CA VAL A 8 -8.36 16.02 10.53
C VAL A 8 -6.88 16.16 10.81
N ARG A 9 -6.04 15.97 9.78
CA ARG A 9 -4.59 16.06 9.82
C ARG A 9 -4.10 16.99 8.71
N PRO A 10 -2.87 17.49 8.78
CA PRO A 10 -2.31 18.32 7.71
C PRO A 10 -2.24 17.61 6.35
N ASP A 11 -2.13 16.28 6.35
CA ASP A 11 -2.02 15.41 5.17
C ASP A 11 -3.37 14.83 4.72
N GLY A 12 -4.49 15.22 5.34
CA GLY A 12 -5.81 14.76 4.98
C GLY A 12 -6.72 14.39 6.15
N VAL A 13 -7.68 13.51 5.91
CA VAL A 13 -8.64 13.06 6.94
C VAL A 13 -8.42 11.59 7.23
N TRP A 14 -8.14 11.26 8.48
CA TRP A 14 -7.94 9.90 8.93
C TRP A 14 -9.19 9.37 9.61
N PHE A 15 -9.59 8.16 9.27
CA PHE A 15 -10.73 7.48 9.87
C PHE A 15 -10.26 6.21 10.58
N LEU A 16 -10.61 6.08 11.84
CA LEU A 16 -10.45 4.85 12.61
C LEU A 16 -11.82 4.17 12.66
N VAL A 17 -11.93 3.01 12.06
CA VAL A 17 -13.16 2.22 12.00
C VAL A 17 -13.07 1.07 12.98
N ARG A 18 -13.82 1.17 14.09
CA ARG A 18 -13.94 0.11 15.08
C ARG A 18 -15.11 -0.80 14.72
N HIS A 19 -14.88 -2.09 14.66
CA HIS A 19 -15.92 -3.09 14.42
C HIS A 19 -15.56 -4.43 15.07
N GLY A 20 -16.50 -5.38 15.06
CA GLY A 20 -16.26 -6.73 15.57
C GLY A 20 -15.56 -7.62 14.55
N ASP A 21 -14.63 -8.44 14.99
CA ASP A 21 -14.13 -9.60 14.25
C ASP A 21 -15.13 -10.77 14.40
N PRO A 22 -15.06 -11.83 13.58
CA PRO A 22 -15.91 -13.01 13.75
C PRO A 22 -15.89 -13.55 15.17
N PHE A 23 -17.04 -14.05 15.61
CA PHE A 23 -17.21 -14.65 16.94
C PHE A 23 -16.13 -15.70 17.23
N LYS A 24 -15.51 -15.61 18.39
CA LYS A 24 -14.46 -16.54 18.84
C LYS A 24 -14.85 -17.25 20.12
N ARG A 25 -14.33 -18.47 20.18
CA ARG A 25 -14.26 -19.23 21.44
C ARG A 25 -12.79 -19.47 21.77
N GLU A 26 -12.39 -19.06 22.95
CA GLU A 26 -11.04 -19.29 23.44
C GLU A 26 -11.10 -19.99 24.82
N GLY A 27 -10.11 -20.83 25.10
CA GLY A 27 -9.93 -21.42 26.44
C GLY A 27 -9.30 -20.37 27.36
N ALA A 28 -9.81 -20.25 28.56
CA ALA A 28 -9.22 -19.46 29.62
C ALA A 28 -9.08 -20.31 30.89
N ILE A 29 -8.25 -19.84 31.82
CA ILE A 29 -8.14 -20.45 33.16
C ILE A 29 -9.06 -19.66 34.09
N GLY A 30 -10.02 -20.34 34.68
CA GLY A 30 -10.92 -19.78 35.68
C GLY A 30 -10.22 -19.49 37.02
N GLU A 31 -10.92 -18.80 37.90
CA GLU A 31 -10.35 -18.36 39.20
C GLU A 31 -9.82 -19.51 40.10
N ARG A 32 -10.35 -20.71 39.91
CA ARG A 32 -9.93 -21.91 40.66
C ARG A 32 -8.97 -22.81 39.89
N GLY A 33 -8.44 -22.34 38.76
CA GLY A 33 -7.52 -23.10 37.92
C GLY A 33 -8.20 -24.07 36.93
N GLU A 34 -9.54 -24.08 36.85
CA GLU A 34 -10.30 -24.89 35.90
C GLU A 34 -10.26 -24.32 34.49
N SER A 35 -10.42 -25.17 33.47
CA SER A 35 -10.55 -24.71 32.08
C SER A 35 -11.97 -24.20 31.80
N VAL A 36 -12.10 -22.96 31.38
CA VAL A 36 -13.38 -22.33 31.03
C VAL A 36 -13.36 -21.85 29.57
N GLY A 37 -14.51 -21.85 28.89
CA GLY A 37 -14.66 -21.31 27.59
C GLY A 37 -15.09 -19.84 27.62
N VAL A 38 -14.34 -18.94 27.02
CA VAL A 38 -14.72 -17.54 26.82
C VAL A 38 -15.24 -17.36 25.40
N TYR A 39 -16.39 -16.72 25.29
CA TYR A 39 -17.08 -16.49 24.04
C TYR A 39 -17.26 -14.99 23.81
N TYR A 40 -16.72 -14.44 22.73
CA TYR A 40 -16.78 -12.99 22.49
C TYR A 40 -16.57 -12.63 21.01
N TRP A 41 -16.90 -11.41 20.66
CA TRP A 41 -16.52 -10.78 19.39
C TRP A 41 -15.30 -9.91 19.65
N PRO A 42 -14.11 -10.31 19.15
CA PRO A 42 -12.93 -9.48 19.30
C PRO A 42 -13.16 -8.10 18.66
N GLU A 43 -12.70 -7.06 19.32
CA GLU A 43 -12.68 -5.72 18.76
C GLU A 43 -11.58 -5.62 17.72
N LYS A 44 -11.88 -4.99 16.59
CA LYS A 44 -10.97 -4.75 15.49
C LYS A 44 -11.02 -3.30 15.06
N PHE A 45 -9.87 -2.79 14.65
CA PHE A 45 -9.72 -1.46 14.11
C PHE A 45 -9.13 -1.52 12.71
N ASP A 46 -9.78 -0.85 11.78
CA ASP A 46 -9.24 -0.57 10.46
C ASP A 46 -8.97 0.94 10.34
N VAL A 47 -7.94 1.28 9.59
CA VAL A 47 -7.52 2.68 9.39
C VAL A 47 -7.68 3.04 7.93
N LEU A 48 -8.33 4.18 7.69
CA LEU A 48 -8.44 4.77 6.37
C LEU A 48 -7.86 6.18 6.41
N ALA A 49 -7.13 6.58 5.37
CA ALA A 49 -6.62 7.93 5.21
C ALA A 49 -7.07 8.46 3.85
N LEU A 50 -7.87 9.53 3.88
CA LEU A 50 -8.33 10.25 2.71
C LEU A 50 -7.39 11.42 2.44
N ASP A 51 -6.76 11.42 1.26
CA ASP A 51 -6.15 12.62 0.70
C ASP A 51 -7.18 13.30 -0.20
N PRO A 52 -7.78 14.41 0.23
CA PRO A 52 -8.80 15.08 -0.56
C PRO A 52 -8.24 15.83 -1.76
N THR A 53 -6.95 16.15 -1.77
CA THR A 53 -6.28 16.87 -2.86
C THR A 53 -6.05 15.95 -4.06
N GLU A 54 -5.58 14.74 -3.79
CA GLU A 54 -5.36 13.72 -4.83
C GLU A 54 -6.61 12.86 -5.09
N GLY A 55 -7.67 12.97 -4.25
CA GLY A 55 -8.86 12.10 -4.33
C GLY A 55 -8.53 10.64 -4.03
N GLU A 56 -7.57 10.40 -3.15
CA GLU A 56 -7.07 9.08 -2.84
C GLU A 56 -7.57 8.61 -1.47
N LEU A 57 -8.02 7.35 -1.40
CA LEU A 57 -8.36 6.68 -0.14
C LEU A 57 -7.39 5.53 0.10
N ARG A 58 -6.51 5.68 1.08
CA ARG A 58 -5.65 4.59 1.58
C ARG A 58 -6.41 3.77 2.59
N ILE A 59 -6.37 2.44 2.46
CA ILE A 59 -7.15 1.53 3.31
C ILE A 59 -6.22 0.49 3.92
N ASN A 60 -6.04 0.55 5.23
CA ASN A 60 -5.40 -0.50 6.00
C ASN A 60 -6.49 -1.36 6.68
N ALA A 61 -6.89 -2.43 6.00
CA ALA A 61 -7.86 -3.42 6.44
C ALA A 61 -7.37 -4.82 6.08
N ARG A 62 -7.84 -5.83 6.83
CA ARG A 62 -7.30 -7.19 6.74
C ARG A 62 -7.70 -7.90 5.46
N ASN A 63 -8.96 -7.83 5.05
CA ASN A 63 -9.47 -8.63 3.94
C ASN A 63 -9.96 -7.81 2.75
N LYS A 64 -10.06 -8.46 1.59
CA LYS A 64 -10.48 -7.82 0.34
C LYS A 64 -11.93 -7.33 0.38
N GLY A 65 -12.81 -8.03 1.11
CA GLY A 65 -14.22 -7.67 1.24
C GLY A 65 -14.39 -6.35 2.00
N GLU A 66 -13.68 -6.18 3.13
CA GLU A 66 -13.65 -4.92 3.89
C GLU A 66 -13.12 -3.77 3.04
N LYS A 67 -12.01 -3.97 2.33
CA LYS A 67 -11.44 -2.95 1.43
C LYS A 67 -12.42 -2.52 0.34
N LYS A 68 -13.13 -3.48 -0.26
CA LYS A 68 -14.16 -3.19 -1.26
C LYS A 68 -15.33 -2.43 -0.64
N ALA A 69 -15.81 -2.86 0.53
CA ALA A 69 -16.91 -2.19 1.23
C ALA A 69 -16.55 -0.73 1.58
N TYR A 70 -15.33 -0.50 2.11
CA TYR A 70 -14.87 0.85 2.41
C TYR A 70 -14.79 1.74 1.17
N ARG A 71 -14.23 1.27 0.07
CA ARG A 71 -14.18 2.03 -1.19
C ARG A 71 -15.58 2.46 -1.64
N THR A 72 -16.51 1.53 -1.66
CA THR A 72 -17.88 1.80 -2.08
C THR A 72 -18.60 2.76 -1.13
N ILE A 73 -18.53 2.50 0.18
CA ILE A 73 -19.25 3.29 1.19
C ILE A 73 -18.67 4.72 1.25
N PHE A 74 -17.37 4.86 1.32
CA PHE A 74 -16.72 6.18 1.38
C PHE A 74 -16.88 6.94 0.05
N GLY A 75 -16.80 6.27 -1.10
CA GLY A 75 -17.11 6.89 -2.39
C GLY A 75 -18.51 7.45 -2.44
N ARG A 76 -19.51 6.65 -2.04
CA ARG A 76 -20.92 7.08 -1.96
C ARG A 76 -21.12 8.26 -1.03
N HIS A 77 -20.63 8.17 0.20
CA HIS A 77 -20.90 9.19 1.22
C HIS A 77 -20.12 10.49 1.00
N LEU A 78 -18.88 10.41 0.53
CA LEU A 78 -18.04 11.59 0.38
C LEU A 78 -18.18 12.26 -0.99
N TYR A 79 -18.48 11.48 -2.03
CA TYR A 79 -18.47 11.96 -3.42
C TYR A 79 -19.77 11.67 -4.18
N GLY A 80 -20.74 10.98 -3.56
CA GLY A 80 -22.00 10.61 -4.21
C GLY A 80 -21.83 9.53 -5.31
N ASP A 81 -20.70 8.83 -5.36
CA ASP A 81 -20.37 7.85 -6.38
C ASP A 81 -19.74 6.61 -5.75
N ASP A 82 -20.41 5.47 -5.88
CA ASP A 82 -19.93 4.15 -5.40
C ASP A 82 -18.63 3.71 -6.07
N GLY A 83 -18.39 4.17 -7.28
CA GLY A 83 -17.21 3.87 -8.10
C GLY A 83 -16.06 4.86 -7.95
N PHE A 84 -16.21 5.94 -7.20
CA PHE A 84 -15.21 7.00 -7.11
C PHE A 84 -13.79 6.49 -6.82
N PHE A 85 -13.64 5.61 -5.84
CA PHE A 85 -12.37 4.96 -5.49
C PHE A 85 -12.14 3.65 -6.27
N GLY A 86 -12.78 3.47 -7.41
CA GLY A 86 -12.75 2.23 -8.19
C GLY A 86 -11.46 1.96 -8.97
N GLY A 87 -10.56 2.93 -9.08
CA GLY A 87 -9.27 2.78 -9.74
C GLY A 87 -8.33 1.88 -8.94
N GLU A 88 -8.03 0.68 -9.46
CA GLU A 88 -7.15 -0.26 -8.77
C GLU A 88 -5.67 -0.12 -9.18
N ASP A 89 -5.38 0.55 -10.30
CA ASP A 89 -4.05 0.63 -10.87
C ASP A 89 -3.34 1.92 -10.42
N LYS A 90 -2.81 1.92 -9.20
CA LYS A 90 -1.98 3.02 -8.70
C LYS A 90 -0.51 2.83 -9.07
N TYR A 91 -0.01 1.60 -8.99
CA TYR A 91 1.41 1.32 -9.17
C TYR A 91 1.69 0.47 -10.41
N THR A 92 2.79 0.78 -11.07
CA THR A 92 3.41 -0.04 -12.11
C THR A 92 4.88 -0.28 -11.79
N LEU A 93 5.42 -1.40 -12.25
CA LEU A 93 6.86 -1.70 -12.14
C LEU A 93 7.57 -1.71 -13.51
N GLU A 94 6.87 -1.29 -14.56
CA GLU A 94 7.45 -1.20 -15.91
C GLU A 94 8.67 -0.26 -16.01
N PRO A 95 8.78 0.84 -15.23
CA PRO A 95 10.00 1.64 -15.23
C PRO A 95 11.29 0.87 -14.95
N LEU A 96 11.22 -0.23 -14.15
CA LEU A 96 12.38 -1.10 -13.93
C LEU A 96 12.85 -1.79 -15.21
N ARG A 97 11.94 -2.07 -16.15
CA ARG A 97 12.27 -2.67 -17.44
C ARG A 97 12.69 -1.62 -18.47
N GLU A 98 11.97 -0.51 -18.50
CA GLU A 98 12.14 0.54 -19.51
C GLU A 98 13.40 1.37 -19.25
N LYS A 99 13.66 1.72 -18.00
CA LYS A 99 14.73 2.64 -17.60
C LYS A 99 15.89 1.94 -16.88
N GLY A 100 15.71 0.66 -16.49
CA GLY A 100 16.72 -0.08 -15.74
C GLY A 100 17.08 0.61 -14.42
N GLU A 101 18.38 0.79 -14.20
CA GLU A 101 18.92 1.43 -12.97
C GLU A 101 18.51 2.90 -12.84
N ASP A 102 18.22 3.60 -13.93
CA ASP A 102 17.78 5.00 -13.89
C ASP A 102 16.44 5.16 -13.17
N ALA A 103 15.62 4.10 -13.15
CA ALA A 103 14.39 4.08 -12.35
C ALA A 103 14.65 4.14 -10.83
N LEU A 104 15.88 3.87 -10.38
CA LEU A 104 16.27 3.89 -8.97
C LEU A 104 16.90 5.22 -8.54
N THR A 105 17.06 6.19 -9.44
CA THR A 105 17.67 7.49 -9.12
C THR A 105 16.95 8.12 -7.92
N PRO A 106 17.66 8.51 -6.84
CA PRO A 106 17.08 9.12 -5.66
C PRO A 106 16.41 10.47 -5.92
N VAL A 107 15.61 10.91 -4.95
CA VAL A 107 15.06 12.27 -4.83
C VAL A 107 15.52 12.86 -3.50
N GLU A 108 15.24 14.14 -3.26
CA GLU A 108 15.52 14.80 -1.99
C GLU A 108 14.95 13.98 -0.80
N GLY A 109 15.73 13.77 0.24
CA GLY A 109 15.41 12.93 1.39
C GLY A 109 15.73 11.45 1.23
N ILE A 110 16.16 11.00 0.04
CA ILE A 110 16.65 9.66 -0.23
C ILE A 110 18.08 9.74 -0.76
N GLU A 111 19.00 9.02 -0.13
CA GLU A 111 20.42 8.98 -0.54
C GLU A 111 20.67 7.86 -1.56
N GLN A 112 20.06 6.69 -1.34
CA GLN A 112 20.27 5.53 -2.20
C GLN A 112 19.02 4.67 -2.29
N VAL A 113 18.78 4.10 -3.48
CA VAL A 113 17.78 3.06 -3.72
C VAL A 113 18.44 1.89 -4.43
N VAL A 114 18.26 0.69 -3.90
CA VAL A 114 18.78 -0.55 -4.50
C VAL A 114 17.65 -1.55 -4.66
N LEU A 115 17.50 -2.14 -5.83
CA LEU A 115 16.55 -3.23 -6.06
C LEU A 115 17.12 -4.53 -5.51
N VAL A 116 16.48 -5.10 -4.47
CA VAL A 116 16.96 -6.32 -3.81
C VAL A 116 16.11 -7.56 -4.10
N GLU A 117 14.89 -7.38 -4.58
CA GLU A 117 14.02 -8.48 -5.02
C GLU A 117 13.11 -8.02 -6.14
N VAL A 118 12.94 -8.89 -7.15
CA VAL A 118 11.94 -8.72 -8.20
C VAL A 118 11.26 -10.05 -8.48
N ASP A 119 9.93 -10.03 -8.70
CA ASP A 119 9.09 -11.20 -8.95
C ASP A 119 8.40 -11.03 -10.31
N PHE A 120 8.67 -11.96 -11.22
CA PHE A 120 8.09 -12.04 -12.56
C PHE A 120 7.03 -13.13 -12.61
N TYR A 121 5.87 -12.82 -13.18
CA TYR A 121 4.86 -13.83 -13.48
C TYR A 121 5.06 -14.37 -14.89
N ARG A 122 5.42 -15.65 -14.98
CA ARG A 122 5.68 -16.33 -16.26
C ARG A 122 4.40 -16.89 -16.89
N GLY A 123 3.35 -17.02 -16.10
CA GLY A 123 2.06 -17.55 -16.58
C GLY A 123 2.07 -19.07 -16.82
N GLY A 124 1.42 -19.48 -17.89
CA GLY A 124 1.26 -20.88 -18.25
C GLY A 124 0.26 -21.63 -17.37
N SER A 125 0.02 -22.91 -17.67
CA SER A 125 -0.92 -23.77 -16.95
C SER A 125 -0.54 -23.98 -15.47
N PHE A 126 0.71 -23.78 -15.13
CA PHE A 126 1.24 -23.97 -13.77
C PHE A 126 1.37 -22.66 -12.98
N HIS A 127 0.96 -21.50 -13.55
CA HIS A 127 1.07 -20.19 -12.92
C HIS A 127 2.50 -19.89 -12.43
N GLU A 128 3.47 -20.19 -13.26
CA GLU A 128 4.90 -20.11 -12.92
C GLU A 128 5.32 -18.69 -12.51
N ARG A 129 6.15 -18.61 -11.49
CA ARG A 129 6.77 -17.37 -11.01
C ARG A 129 8.28 -17.52 -10.94
N GLU A 130 8.97 -16.44 -11.26
CA GLU A 130 10.42 -16.35 -11.16
C GLU A 130 10.80 -15.22 -10.21
N ILE A 131 11.38 -15.57 -9.06
CA ILE A 131 11.80 -14.61 -8.05
C ILE A 131 13.33 -14.48 -8.12
N ARG A 132 13.82 -13.24 -8.22
CA ARG A 132 15.23 -12.90 -8.17
C ARG A 132 15.52 -12.06 -6.94
N LYS A 133 16.47 -12.51 -6.13
CA LYS A 133 16.96 -11.82 -4.94
C LYS A 133 18.49 -11.69 -5.02
N ALA A 134 18.98 -10.52 -4.69
CA ALA A 134 20.40 -10.22 -4.58
C ALA A 134 20.60 -8.98 -3.71
N ASP A 135 21.82 -8.72 -3.27
CA ASP A 135 22.13 -7.44 -2.61
C ASP A 135 21.96 -6.25 -3.56
N ASP A 136 22.14 -6.49 -4.86
CA ASP A 136 21.81 -5.62 -5.98
C ASP A 136 21.40 -6.48 -7.17
N VAL A 137 20.11 -6.46 -7.50
CA VAL A 137 19.53 -7.26 -8.59
C VAL A 137 20.06 -6.80 -9.94
N PHE A 138 20.13 -5.49 -10.20
CA PHE A 138 20.63 -4.98 -11.46
C PHE A 138 22.14 -5.30 -11.64
N GLY A 139 22.94 -5.12 -10.60
CA GLY A 139 24.35 -5.52 -10.60
C GLY A 139 24.53 -7.02 -10.90
N ALA A 140 23.69 -7.88 -10.29
CA ALA A 140 23.72 -9.32 -10.53
C ALA A 140 23.32 -9.70 -11.97
N TYR A 141 22.37 -8.98 -12.57
CA TYR A 141 21.98 -9.16 -13.97
C TYR A 141 23.10 -8.72 -14.93
N ARG A 142 23.67 -7.55 -14.68
CA ARG A 142 24.81 -7.01 -15.46
C ARG A 142 26.02 -7.93 -15.44
N ALA A 143 26.40 -8.45 -14.26
CA ALA A 143 27.52 -9.38 -14.11
C ALA A 143 27.34 -10.69 -14.90
N ARG A 144 26.09 -11.06 -15.21
CA ARG A 144 25.75 -12.26 -15.98
C ARG A 144 25.36 -11.97 -17.42
N ASN A 145 25.49 -10.72 -17.88
CA ASN A 145 25.04 -10.24 -19.19
C ASN A 145 23.58 -10.64 -19.49
N LYS A 146 22.69 -10.49 -18.48
CA LYS A 146 21.26 -10.80 -18.59
C LYS A 146 20.43 -9.53 -18.51
N GLN A 147 19.22 -9.61 -19.04
CA GLN A 147 18.20 -8.57 -18.96
C GLN A 147 16.93 -9.09 -18.32
N PHE A 148 16.07 -8.19 -17.87
CA PHE A 148 14.75 -8.57 -17.38
C PHE A 148 13.93 -9.22 -18.51
N PRO A 149 13.08 -10.20 -18.18
CA PRO A 149 12.21 -10.83 -19.18
C PRO A 149 11.30 -9.81 -19.84
N ALA A 150 11.35 -9.70 -21.16
CA ALA A 150 10.64 -8.66 -21.92
C ALA A 150 9.12 -8.71 -21.76
N LYS A 151 8.53 -9.91 -21.64
CA LYS A 151 7.08 -10.11 -21.65
C LYS A 151 6.46 -10.55 -20.31
N ALA A 152 7.27 -10.92 -19.32
CA ALA A 152 6.74 -11.38 -18.05
C ALA A 152 6.35 -10.18 -17.15
N PRO A 153 5.07 -10.01 -16.77
CA PRO A 153 4.67 -8.96 -15.84
C PRO A 153 5.50 -8.98 -14.56
N ILE A 154 5.92 -7.80 -14.08
CA ILE A 154 6.58 -7.65 -12.80
C ILE A 154 5.48 -7.49 -11.74
N THR A 155 5.36 -8.47 -10.84
CA THR A 155 4.27 -8.52 -9.86
C THR A 155 4.67 -8.04 -8.47
N LYS A 156 5.98 -7.91 -8.23
CA LYS A 156 6.51 -7.39 -6.97
C LYS A 156 7.93 -6.87 -7.18
N ALA A 157 8.27 -5.79 -6.49
CA ALA A 157 9.65 -5.34 -6.32
C ALA A 157 9.87 -4.94 -4.85
N CYS A 158 11.05 -5.30 -4.30
CA CYS A 158 11.50 -4.84 -3.01
C CYS A 158 12.74 -3.99 -3.19
N PHE A 159 12.72 -2.81 -2.60
CA PHE A 159 13.80 -1.84 -2.62
C PHE A 159 14.40 -1.69 -1.24
N ARG A 160 15.70 -1.63 -1.15
CA ARG A 160 16.44 -1.18 0.01
C ARG A 160 16.74 0.30 -0.19
N VAL A 161 16.16 1.14 0.67
CA VAL A 161 16.22 2.61 0.57
C VAL A 161 16.97 3.16 1.76
N THR A 162 18.02 3.94 1.51
CA THR A 162 18.74 4.72 2.52
C THR A 162 18.18 6.14 2.49
N PHE A 163 17.63 6.57 3.61
CA PHE A 163 17.08 7.91 3.79
C PHE A 163 18.09 8.82 4.44
N SER A 164 18.00 10.12 4.19
CA SER A 164 18.93 11.12 4.76
C SER A 164 18.86 11.24 6.29
N ASP A 165 17.81 10.68 6.92
CA ASP A 165 17.62 10.67 8.37
C ASP A 165 18.25 9.48 9.08
N SER A 166 18.80 8.50 8.35
CA SER A 166 19.31 7.26 8.94
C SER A 166 20.27 6.51 8.01
N GLU A 167 21.42 6.09 8.53
CA GLU A 167 22.35 5.21 7.84
C GLU A 167 21.79 3.79 7.65
N THR A 168 20.81 3.38 8.47
CA THR A 168 20.21 2.07 8.36
C THR A 168 19.15 2.06 7.25
N PRO A 169 19.38 1.27 6.17
CA PRO A 169 18.42 1.18 5.08
C PRO A 169 17.09 0.58 5.53
N ARG A 170 16.00 1.03 4.91
CA ARG A 170 14.65 0.50 5.13
C ARG A 170 14.11 -0.15 3.89
N THR A 171 13.22 -1.11 4.06
CA THR A 171 12.61 -1.84 2.95
C THR A 171 11.33 -1.16 2.49
N VAL A 172 11.24 -0.94 1.18
CA VAL A 172 10.03 -0.52 0.48
C VAL A 172 9.62 -1.63 -0.46
N THR A 173 8.38 -2.09 -0.39
CA THR A 173 7.86 -3.14 -1.29
C THR A 173 6.67 -2.61 -2.06
N ILE A 174 6.73 -2.72 -3.39
CA ILE A 174 5.64 -2.37 -4.29
C ILE A 174 5.11 -3.65 -4.94
N LYS A 175 3.79 -3.79 -4.89
CA LYS A 175 3.05 -4.87 -5.56
C LYS A 175 1.92 -4.24 -6.38
N PRO A 176 2.08 -4.10 -7.69
CA PRO A 176 0.97 -3.71 -8.53
C PRO A 176 -0.25 -4.60 -8.31
N PRO A 177 -1.48 -4.07 -8.47
CA PRO A 177 -1.74 -2.72 -9.00
C PRO A 177 -1.76 -1.62 -7.94
N ASN A 178 -1.90 -1.91 -6.62
CA ASN A 178 -2.26 -0.88 -5.64
C ASN A 178 -1.69 -1.08 -4.23
N VAL A 179 -0.64 -1.90 -4.08
CA VAL A 179 -0.06 -2.16 -2.76
C VAL A 179 1.35 -1.58 -2.68
N ALA A 180 1.56 -0.71 -1.68
CA ALA A 180 2.87 -0.31 -1.20
C ALA A 180 3.01 -0.65 0.29
N GLN A 181 4.18 -1.11 0.69
CA GLN A 181 4.51 -1.46 2.07
C GLN A 181 5.80 -0.75 2.45
N TYR A 182 5.79 -0.05 3.58
CA TYR A 182 6.92 0.71 4.11
C TYR A 182 7.31 0.15 5.47
N THR A 183 8.58 0.28 5.84
CA THR A 183 9.06 -0.08 7.17
C THR A 183 8.51 0.89 8.23
N ARG A 184 8.35 2.18 7.85
CA ARG A 184 7.74 3.22 8.70
C ARG A 184 6.71 3.98 7.89
N ASP A 185 5.56 4.27 8.47
CA ASP A 185 4.51 5.05 7.80
C ASP A 185 4.96 6.48 7.48
N ALA A 186 5.84 7.05 8.31
CA ALA A 186 6.43 8.38 8.08
C ALA A 186 7.24 8.49 6.77
N ASP A 187 7.78 7.37 6.27
CA ASP A 187 8.55 7.34 5.02
C ASP A 187 7.65 7.47 3.78
N SER A 188 6.34 7.28 3.94
CA SER A 188 5.38 7.17 2.84
C SER A 188 5.40 8.38 1.91
N VAL A 189 5.47 9.60 2.44
CA VAL A 189 5.44 10.84 1.65
C VAL A 189 6.68 10.95 0.75
N ILE A 190 7.87 10.70 1.31
CA ILE A 190 9.13 10.77 0.56
C ILE A 190 9.18 9.66 -0.50
N VAL A 191 8.77 8.44 -0.12
CA VAL A 191 8.74 7.30 -1.05
C VAL A 191 7.75 7.53 -2.17
N GLU A 192 6.56 8.06 -1.90
CA GLU A 192 5.59 8.37 -2.96
C GLU A 192 6.08 9.46 -3.91
N THR A 193 6.78 10.46 -3.38
CA THR A 193 7.46 11.48 -4.21
C THR A 193 8.47 10.83 -5.15
N TRP A 194 9.30 9.92 -4.65
CA TRP A 194 10.23 9.15 -5.47
C TRP A 194 9.51 8.27 -6.51
N LEU A 195 8.48 7.51 -6.10
CA LEU A 195 7.72 6.65 -7.01
C LEU A 195 7.07 7.46 -8.14
N LYS A 196 6.51 8.64 -7.82
CA LYS A 196 5.91 9.57 -8.81
C LYS A 196 6.97 10.09 -9.78
N ALA A 197 8.11 10.56 -9.26
CA ALA A 197 9.20 11.11 -10.06
C ALA A 197 9.82 10.06 -11.02
N ARG A 198 9.82 8.80 -10.64
CA ARG A 198 10.38 7.68 -11.46
C ARG A 198 9.36 7.01 -12.36
N GLY A 199 8.06 7.37 -12.25
CA GLY A 199 7.00 6.85 -13.09
C GLY A 199 6.40 5.53 -12.60
N PHE A 200 6.63 5.17 -11.34
CA PHE A 200 6.01 3.99 -10.71
C PHE A 200 4.55 4.23 -10.32
N ILE A 201 4.09 5.48 -10.27
CA ILE A 201 2.70 5.84 -10.05
C ILE A 201 2.04 6.14 -11.38
N VAL A 202 0.96 5.41 -11.66
CA VAL A 202 0.10 5.65 -12.82
C VAL A 202 -0.79 6.85 -12.52
N THR A 203 -0.50 7.99 -13.14
CA THR A 203 -1.28 9.21 -12.95
C THR A 203 -2.61 9.08 -13.70
N LYS A 204 -3.71 8.93 -12.99
CA LYS A 204 -5.08 9.04 -13.56
C LYS A 204 -5.49 10.50 -13.46
N GLY A 205 -5.76 11.12 -14.59
CA GLY A 205 -6.09 12.54 -14.71
C GLY A 205 -7.50 12.91 -14.24
N GLN A 206 -7.79 12.77 -12.95
CA GLN A 206 -8.99 13.34 -12.32
C GLN A 206 -8.61 13.99 -10.99
N ALA A 207 -8.49 15.31 -11.00
CA ALA A 207 -8.41 16.09 -9.78
C ALA A 207 -9.76 16.12 -9.07
N PRO A 208 -9.82 15.97 -7.73
CA PRO A 208 -11.05 16.11 -6.95
C PRO A 208 -11.62 17.53 -7.08
N ARG A 209 -12.94 17.64 -7.03
CA ARG A 209 -13.60 18.96 -7.00
C ARG A 209 -13.41 19.57 -5.59
N GLU A 210 -12.85 20.77 -5.51
CA GLU A 210 -12.61 21.52 -4.25
C GLU A 210 -13.85 21.62 -3.32
N ALA A 211 -15.06 21.66 -3.89
CA ALA A 211 -16.31 21.74 -3.14
C ALA A 211 -16.55 20.52 -2.23
N THR A 212 -16.07 19.34 -2.62
CA THR A 212 -16.28 18.10 -1.87
C THR A 212 -15.39 18.01 -0.63
N VAL A 213 -14.18 18.54 -0.71
CA VAL A 213 -13.24 18.61 0.41
C VAL A 213 -13.81 19.43 1.56
N ARG A 214 -14.40 20.59 1.25
CA ARG A 214 -15.03 21.47 2.26
C ARG A 214 -16.25 20.82 2.93
N ALA A 215 -17.05 20.02 2.20
CA ALA A 215 -18.19 19.32 2.75
C ALA A 215 -17.78 18.21 3.73
N VAL A 216 -16.71 17.48 3.43
CA VAL A 216 -16.15 16.44 4.32
C VAL A 216 -15.60 17.05 5.59
N LEU A 217 -14.91 18.18 5.49
CA LEU A 217 -14.32 18.88 6.65
C LEU A 217 -15.38 19.60 7.51
N ALA A 218 -16.54 19.97 6.94
CA ALA A 218 -17.64 20.63 7.66
C ALA A 218 -18.59 19.63 8.35
N GLY A 219 -18.53 18.35 8.01
CA GLY A 219 -19.36 17.28 8.59
C GLY A 219 -18.67 16.47 9.69
N VAL A 220 -17.44 16.83 10.07
CA VAL A 220 -16.64 16.27 11.17
C VAL A 220 -16.57 17.31 12.29
#